data_a72317573795782caf0a6c1cc24f5ff2
#
_entry.id   a72317573795782caf0a6c1cc24f5ff2
#
_cell.length_a   1.000
_cell.length_b   1.000
_cell.length_c   1.000
_cell.angle_alpha   90.00
_cell.angle_beta   90.00
_cell.angle_gamma   90.00
#
_symmetry.space_group_name_H-M   'P 1'
#
loop_
_entity.id
_entity.type
_entity.pdbx_description
1 polymer ?
#
loop_
_entity_poly.entity_id
_entity_poly.type
_entity_poly.pdbx_seq_one_letter_code
_entity_poly.pdbx_strand_id
1 'polypeptide(L)'
;MMTLKEFGENLKNLNEVFEQLRKKYQKPEIGKTIEVAGINWLVLDKLEKGYFAISKDFYGRDREFDDNCNDWKSSNLRNELNTDLRKKIESELGVDSLVEFERDLLSLDGQAEYGTCRDYVSLISVDEYRKYRKLLPNTNKWWWTLTPDSTACNDDDTFVRVVSPSGGVSRGDCNGSDGVRPVCIFSSSIFESCEEDDD
;
A
#
# COMPACT_ATOMS: atom_id res chain seq x y z
N MET A 1 -47.47 6.19 -6.60
CA MET A 1 -47.47 5.27 -5.43
C MET A 1 -46.81 3.99 -5.88
N MET A 2 -45.74 3.57 -5.22
CA MET A 2 -44.99 2.33 -5.56
C MET A 2 -45.89 1.11 -5.30
N THR A 3 -45.93 0.17 -6.22
CA THR A 3 -46.69 -1.07 -6.05
C THR A 3 -45.93 -2.07 -5.18
N LEU A 4 -46.63 -3.06 -4.58
CA LEU A 4 -45.99 -4.15 -3.81
C LEU A 4 -45.00 -4.95 -4.65
N LYS A 5 -45.22 -5.08 -5.96
CA LYS A 5 -44.30 -5.75 -6.88
C LYS A 5 -43.00 -4.96 -7.06
N GLU A 6 -43.10 -3.66 -7.32
CA GLU A 6 -41.93 -2.76 -7.43
C GLU A 6 -41.15 -2.70 -6.13
N PHE A 7 -41.82 -2.72 -4.97
CA PHE A 7 -41.17 -2.78 -3.67
C PHE A 7 -40.39 -4.10 -3.48
N GLY A 8 -40.99 -5.24 -3.87
CA GLY A 8 -40.31 -6.55 -3.80
C GLY A 8 -39.10 -6.64 -4.72
N GLU A 9 -39.17 -6.08 -5.93
CA GLU A 9 -38.03 -6.00 -6.86
C GLU A 9 -36.90 -5.10 -6.31
N ASN A 10 -37.23 -3.98 -5.70
CA ASN A 10 -36.25 -3.10 -5.07
C ASN A 10 -35.56 -3.76 -3.87
N LEU A 11 -36.29 -4.49 -3.03
CA LEU A 11 -35.73 -5.25 -1.91
C LEU A 11 -34.75 -6.35 -2.41
N LYS A 12 -35.13 -7.04 -3.47
CA LYS A 12 -34.25 -8.07 -4.06
C LYS A 12 -32.95 -7.47 -4.58
N ASN A 13 -33.04 -6.36 -5.32
CA ASN A 13 -31.88 -5.64 -5.82
C ASN A 13 -30.98 -5.14 -4.68
N LEU A 14 -31.59 -4.63 -3.60
CA LEU A 14 -30.86 -4.16 -2.41
C LEU A 14 -30.10 -5.33 -1.75
N ASN A 15 -30.73 -6.47 -1.56
CA ASN A 15 -30.10 -7.66 -1.00
C ASN A 15 -28.93 -8.16 -1.88
N GLU A 16 -29.08 -8.14 -3.21
CA GLU A 16 -27.99 -8.49 -4.13
C GLU A 16 -26.79 -7.54 -3.97
N VAL A 17 -27.03 -6.24 -3.82
CA VAL A 17 -25.99 -5.24 -3.56
C VAL A 17 -25.32 -5.49 -2.20
N PHE A 18 -26.08 -5.77 -1.15
CA PHE A 18 -25.52 -6.12 0.16
C PHE A 18 -24.65 -7.36 0.13
N GLU A 19 -25.08 -8.42 -0.55
CA GLU A 19 -24.27 -9.64 -0.68
C GLU A 19 -22.99 -9.41 -1.49
N GLN A 20 -23.02 -8.55 -2.50
CA GLN A 20 -21.82 -8.14 -3.23
C GLN A 20 -20.86 -7.35 -2.35
N LEU A 21 -21.38 -6.41 -1.52
CA LEU A 21 -20.59 -5.65 -0.56
C LEU A 21 -20.00 -6.56 0.53
N ARG A 22 -20.79 -7.48 1.09
CA ARG A 22 -20.29 -8.49 2.04
C ARG A 22 -19.13 -9.30 1.47
N LYS A 23 -19.24 -9.77 0.22
CA LYS A 23 -18.14 -10.50 -0.45
C LYS A 23 -16.91 -9.62 -0.67
N LYS A 24 -17.11 -8.35 -1.02
CA LYS A 24 -16.03 -7.40 -1.26
C LYS A 24 -15.25 -7.05 0.00
N TYR A 25 -15.94 -6.96 1.14
CA TYR A 25 -15.37 -6.51 2.42
C TYR A 25 -15.27 -7.64 3.46
N GLN A 26 -15.15 -8.89 3.03
CA GLN A 26 -14.80 -9.98 3.94
C GLN A 26 -13.45 -9.74 4.62
N LYS A 27 -13.28 -10.24 5.86
CA LYS A 27 -12.00 -10.17 6.57
C LYS A 27 -10.85 -10.65 5.69
N PRO A 28 -9.85 -9.80 5.44
CA PRO A 28 -8.73 -10.18 4.60
C PRO A 28 -7.91 -11.31 5.21
N GLU A 29 -7.50 -12.24 4.37
CA GLU A 29 -6.59 -13.33 4.73
C GLU A 29 -5.17 -13.01 4.26
N ILE A 30 -4.17 -13.33 5.10
CA ILE A 30 -2.75 -13.19 4.74
C ILE A 30 -2.43 -14.04 3.49
N GLY A 31 -1.75 -13.46 2.53
CA GLY A 31 -1.41 -14.09 1.24
C GLY A 31 -2.53 -14.05 0.20
N LYS A 32 -3.70 -13.50 0.53
CA LYS A 32 -4.79 -13.25 -0.42
C LYS A 32 -4.80 -11.79 -0.87
N THR A 33 -5.56 -11.51 -1.91
CA THR A 33 -5.72 -10.15 -2.45
C THR A 33 -7.11 -9.61 -2.15
N ILE A 34 -7.15 -8.31 -1.85
CA ILE A 34 -8.37 -7.50 -1.84
C ILE A 34 -8.27 -6.46 -2.95
N GLU A 35 -9.41 -6.08 -3.53
CA GLU A 35 -9.46 -5.01 -4.54
C GLU A 35 -10.00 -3.73 -3.91
N VAL A 36 -9.21 -2.66 -3.97
CA VAL A 36 -9.56 -1.33 -3.49
C VAL A 36 -9.00 -0.28 -4.44
N ALA A 37 -9.80 0.69 -4.81
CA ALA A 37 -9.46 1.78 -5.73
C ALA A 37 -8.94 1.28 -7.09
N GLY A 38 -9.46 0.12 -7.56
CA GLY A 38 -9.03 -0.54 -8.79
C GLY A 38 -7.61 -1.10 -8.74
N ILE A 39 -7.08 -1.33 -7.52
CA ILE A 39 -5.77 -1.92 -7.26
C ILE A 39 -5.96 -3.22 -6.48
N ASN A 40 -5.29 -4.29 -6.92
CA ASN A 40 -5.20 -5.53 -6.18
C ASN A 40 -4.13 -5.41 -5.09
N TRP A 41 -4.53 -5.50 -3.82
CA TRP A 41 -3.65 -5.43 -2.66
C TRP A 41 -3.41 -6.81 -2.09
N LEU A 42 -2.16 -7.25 -2.07
CA LEU A 42 -1.75 -8.49 -1.41
C LEU A 42 -1.60 -8.24 0.09
N VAL A 43 -2.37 -8.95 0.89
CA VAL A 43 -2.31 -8.84 2.36
C VAL A 43 -1.07 -9.56 2.87
N LEU A 44 -0.21 -8.83 3.57
CA LEU A 44 1.07 -9.31 4.08
C LEU A 44 1.01 -9.69 5.55
N ASP A 45 0.23 -8.94 6.35
CA ASP A 45 0.17 -9.14 7.80
C ASP A 45 -1.16 -8.63 8.37
N LYS A 46 -1.55 -9.17 9.52
CA LYS A 46 -2.60 -8.64 10.38
C LYS A 46 -1.97 -7.92 11.56
N LEU A 47 -2.15 -6.63 11.63
CA LEU A 47 -1.70 -5.78 12.73
C LEU A 47 -2.85 -5.51 13.71
N GLU A 48 -2.55 -4.92 14.87
CA GLU A 48 -3.56 -4.58 15.88
C GLU A 48 -4.70 -3.73 15.31
N LYS A 49 -4.38 -2.70 14.50
CA LYS A 49 -5.36 -1.74 13.98
C LYS A 49 -5.81 -2.01 12.55
N GLY A 50 -5.27 -3.01 11.87
CA GLY A 50 -5.61 -3.23 10.47
C GLY A 50 -4.77 -4.29 9.75
N TYR A 51 -4.85 -4.27 8.45
CA TYR A 51 -4.19 -5.22 7.56
C TYR A 51 -3.13 -4.51 6.72
N PHE A 52 -1.87 -4.89 6.92
CA PHE A 52 -0.76 -4.39 6.12
C PHE A 52 -0.76 -5.08 4.77
N ALA A 53 -0.82 -4.30 3.71
CA ALA A 53 -0.92 -4.80 2.34
C ALA A 53 -0.01 -4.03 1.38
N ILE A 54 0.41 -4.70 0.32
CA ILE A 54 1.19 -4.15 -0.80
C ILE A 54 0.40 -4.28 -2.10
N SER A 55 0.52 -3.33 -3.00
CA SER A 55 -0.04 -3.52 -4.34
C SER A 55 0.57 -4.76 -5.01
N LYS A 56 -0.27 -5.66 -5.50
CA LYS A 56 0.16 -6.87 -6.20
C LYS A 56 0.87 -6.52 -7.49
N ASP A 57 0.29 -5.59 -8.23
CA ASP A 57 0.76 -5.09 -9.51
C ASP A 57 1.39 -3.70 -9.34
N PHE A 58 2.07 -3.21 -10.36
CA PHE A 58 2.64 -1.86 -10.33
C PHE A 58 1.55 -0.78 -10.39
N TYR A 59 1.70 0.23 -9.55
CA TYR A 59 0.81 1.38 -9.52
C TYR A 59 1.18 2.39 -10.62
N GLY A 60 0.35 2.44 -11.65
CA GLY A 60 0.55 3.36 -12.76
C GLY A 60 1.78 3.04 -13.62
N ARG A 61 2.44 4.08 -14.13
CA ARG A 61 3.67 3.96 -14.90
C ARG A 61 4.90 3.94 -14.00
N ASP A 62 6.04 3.53 -14.54
CA ASP A 62 7.34 3.70 -13.90
C ASP A 62 7.61 5.20 -13.70
N ARG A 63 8.25 5.56 -12.60
CA ARG A 63 8.52 6.96 -12.23
C ARG A 63 9.73 7.09 -11.33
N GLU A 64 10.23 8.30 -11.22
CA GLU A 64 11.30 8.69 -10.33
C GLU A 64 10.86 8.59 -8.88
N PHE A 65 11.80 8.30 -8.00
CA PHE A 65 11.60 8.40 -6.56
C PHE A 65 11.58 9.88 -6.14
N ASP A 66 12.59 10.61 -6.61
CA ASP A 66 12.75 12.06 -6.45
C ASP A 66 13.71 12.62 -7.49
N ASP A 67 13.72 13.93 -7.71
CA ASP A 67 14.60 14.60 -8.66
C ASP A 67 16.07 14.54 -8.25
N ASN A 68 16.35 14.62 -6.91
CA ASN A 68 17.71 14.92 -6.43
C ASN A 68 18.12 14.17 -5.15
N CYS A 69 17.21 13.53 -4.41
CA CYS A 69 17.48 13.04 -3.07
C CYS A 69 16.82 11.68 -2.82
N ASN A 70 17.49 10.85 -2.03
CA ASN A 70 17.00 9.54 -1.61
C ASN A 70 16.24 9.56 -0.26
N ASP A 71 16.00 10.76 0.32
CA ASP A 71 15.20 10.91 1.53
C ASP A 71 13.70 10.74 1.22
N TRP A 72 13.14 9.59 1.62
CA TRP A 72 11.71 9.32 1.47
C TRP A 72 10.81 10.43 2.02
N LYS A 73 11.19 11.02 3.15
CA LYS A 73 10.39 12.02 3.88
C LYS A 73 10.07 13.25 3.02
N SER A 74 10.99 13.66 2.17
CA SER A 74 10.85 14.82 1.28
C SER A 74 10.50 14.45 -0.16
N SER A 75 10.52 13.16 -0.52
CA SER A 75 10.45 12.72 -1.91
C SER A 75 9.12 13.07 -2.61
N ASN A 76 9.23 13.35 -3.90
CA ASN A 76 8.11 13.59 -4.80
C ASN A 76 7.14 12.39 -4.82
N LEU A 77 7.69 11.17 -4.85
CA LEU A 77 6.89 9.94 -4.88
C LEU A 77 6.07 9.77 -3.60
N ARG A 78 6.65 10.04 -2.42
CA ARG A 78 5.90 10.02 -1.17
C ARG A 78 4.74 11.00 -1.18
N ASN A 79 4.99 12.23 -1.63
CA ASN A 79 3.96 13.25 -1.71
C ASN A 79 2.79 12.80 -2.61
N GLU A 80 3.09 12.27 -3.80
CA GLU A 80 2.08 11.73 -4.70
C GLU A 80 1.25 10.61 -4.06
N LEU A 81 1.91 9.64 -3.43
CA LEU A 81 1.22 8.50 -2.82
C LEU A 81 0.31 8.93 -1.64
N ASN A 82 0.76 9.87 -0.81
CA ASN A 82 -0.01 10.36 0.33
C ASN A 82 -1.05 11.43 -0.04
N THR A 83 -1.04 11.95 -1.27
CA THR A 83 -2.08 12.85 -1.78
C THR A 83 -3.04 12.12 -2.71
N ASP A 84 -2.56 11.65 -3.86
CA ASP A 84 -3.43 11.18 -4.94
C ASP A 84 -3.95 9.76 -4.69
N LEU A 85 -3.05 8.82 -4.35
CA LEU A 85 -3.47 7.45 -4.11
C LEU A 85 -4.27 7.34 -2.81
N ARG A 86 -3.84 8.02 -1.74
CA ARG A 86 -4.60 8.10 -0.49
C ARG A 86 -6.03 8.59 -0.75
N LYS A 87 -6.21 9.73 -1.43
CA LYS A 87 -7.55 10.26 -1.75
C LYS A 87 -8.40 9.28 -2.56
N LYS A 88 -7.77 8.55 -3.50
CA LYS A 88 -8.47 7.55 -4.29
C LYS A 88 -8.98 6.39 -3.44
N ILE A 89 -8.20 5.92 -2.47
CA ILE A 89 -8.62 4.88 -1.52
C ILE A 89 -9.72 5.41 -0.59
N GLU A 90 -9.52 6.58 0.02
CA GLU A 90 -10.49 7.21 0.92
C GLU A 90 -11.81 7.57 0.23
N SER A 91 -11.80 7.88 -1.07
CA SER A 91 -13.03 8.13 -1.82
C SER A 91 -13.89 6.88 -2.02
N GLU A 92 -13.31 5.69 -2.01
CA GLU A 92 -14.02 4.42 -2.11
C GLU A 92 -14.44 3.87 -0.75
N LEU A 93 -13.56 3.95 0.25
CA LEU A 93 -13.73 3.27 1.54
C LEU A 93 -14.14 4.19 2.69
N GLY A 94 -14.03 5.52 2.52
CA GLY A 94 -14.20 6.52 3.58
C GLY A 94 -12.88 7.02 4.18
N VAL A 95 -12.94 8.15 4.89
CA VAL A 95 -11.76 8.90 5.38
C VAL A 95 -10.93 8.09 6.39
N ASP A 96 -11.57 7.28 7.24
CA ASP A 96 -10.89 6.50 8.30
C ASP A 96 -10.50 5.08 7.86
N SER A 97 -10.50 4.84 6.54
CA SER A 97 -10.19 3.51 5.97
C SER A 97 -8.73 3.12 6.01
N LEU A 98 -7.83 4.09 6.15
CA LEU A 98 -6.39 3.86 6.25
C LEU A 98 -5.89 4.22 7.65
N VAL A 99 -4.97 3.40 8.17
CA VAL A 99 -4.28 3.66 9.42
C VAL A 99 -2.95 4.34 9.14
N GLU A 100 -2.70 5.47 9.76
CA GLU A 100 -1.39 6.13 9.72
C GLU A 100 -0.37 5.28 10.48
N PHE A 101 0.82 5.08 9.89
CA PHE A 101 1.87 4.27 10.49
C PHE A 101 3.25 4.91 10.34
N GLU A 102 4.13 4.61 11.28
CA GLU A 102 5.49 5.11 11.29
C GLU A 102 6.36 4.36 10.28
N ARG A 103 7.22 5.13 9.58
CA ARG A 103 8.23 4.63 8.66
C ARG A 103 9.61 4.94 9.22
N ASP A 104 10.40 3.91 9.44
CA ASP A 104 11.82 4.04 9.74
C ASP A 104 12.59 4.28 8.45
N LEU A 105 13.36 5.35 8.39
CA LEU A 105 14.13 5.78 7.23
C LEU A 105 15.62 5.45 7.37
N LEU A 106 15.94 4.48 8.23
CA LEU A 106 17.30 3.96 8.40
C LEU A 106 17.82 3.48 7.05
N SER A 107 19.00 3.96 6.66
CA SER A 107 19.64 3.54 5.42
C SER A 107 20.14 2.10 5.51
N LEU A 108 20.46 1.52 4.36
CA LEU A 108 20.95 0.13 4.31
C LEU A 108 22.28 -0.05 5.07
N ASP A 109 23.13 0.96 5.07
CA ASP A 109 24.42 1.00 5.78
C ASP A 109 24.32 1.47 7.23
N GLY A 110 23.09 1.75 7.74
CA GLY A 110 22.84 2.06 9.15
C GLY A 110 22.89 3.54 9.51
N GLN A 111 22.86 4.47 8.55
CA GLN A 111 22.77 5.91 8.80
C GLN A 111 21.34 6.28 9.22
N ALA A 112 21.17 6.98 10.34
CA ALA A 112 19.88 7.35 10.91
C ALA A 112 19.49 8.83 10.69
N GLU A 113 20.16 9.51 9.78
CA GLU A 113 20.01 10.96 9.55
C GLU A 113 18.58 11.36 9.20
N TYR A 114 17.90 10.57 8.38
CA TYR A 114 16.53 10.87 7.93
C TYR A 114 15.46 10.59 8.99
N GLY A 115 15.81 9.86 10.06
CA GLY A 115 14.94 9.60 11.20
C GLY A 115 13.70 8.79 10.84
N THR A 116 12.54 9.31 11.20
CA THR A 116 11.24 8.68 10.91
C THR A 116 10.26 9.66 10.27
N CYS A 117 9.24 9.14 9.62
CA CYS A 117 8.07 9.89 9.21
C CYS A 117 6.79 9.08 9.43
N ARG A 118 5.63 9.69 9.21
CA ARG A 118 4.33 9.01 9.30
C ARG A 118 3.61 9.12 7.97
N ASP A 119 3.08 8.00 7.50
CA ASP A 119 2.41 7.87 6.23
C ASP A 119 1.09 7.11 6.36
N TYR A 120 0.15 7.36 5.46
CA TYR A 120 -1.00 6.50 5.19
C TYR A 120 -0.71 5.53 4.05
N VAL A 121 0.08 5.97 3.08
CA VAL A 121 0.56 5.17 1.95
C VAL A 121 2.05 5.37 1.80
N SER A 122 2.80 4.28 1.68
CA SER A 122 4.27 4.31 1.63
C SER A 122 4.81 3.31 0.62
N LEU A 123 6.12 3.14 0.57
CA LEU A 123 6.78 1.99 -0.04
C LEU A 123 7.21 1.00 1.04
N ILE A 124 7.44 -0.24 0.66
CA ILE A 124 8.01 -1.24 1.56
C ILE A 124 9.47 -0.91 1.87
N SER A 125 9.93 -1.14 3.11
CA SER A 125 11.37 -1.10 3.42
C SER A 125 12.06 -2.38 2.98
N VAL A 126 13.39 -2.38 2.90
CA VAL A 126 14.18 -3.60 2.63
C VAL A 126 13.96 -4.65 3.73
N ASP A 127 13.80 -4.24 4.98
CA ASP A 127 13.58 -5.18 6.09
C ASP A 127 12.17 -5.79 6.04
N GLU A 128 11.16 -5.00 5.72
CA GLU A 128 9.82 -5.53 5.46
C GLU A 128 9.80 -6.44 4.23
N TYR A 129 10.51 -6.07 3.15
CA TYR A 129 10.68 -6.94 1.99
C TYR A 129 11.27 -8.28 2.36
N ARG A 130 12.33 -8.31 3.18
CA ARG A 130 12.94 -9.55 3.69
C ARG A 130 11.96 -10.36 4.55
N LYS A 131 11.24 -9.68 5.46
CA LYS A 131 10.23 -10.30 6.33
C LYS A 131 9.14 -11.00 5.51
N TYR A 132 8.61 -10.34 4.49
CA TYR A 132 7.48 -10.83 3.70
C TYR A 132 7.90 -11.51 2.38
N ARG A 133 9.18 -11.75 2.15
CA ARG A 133 9.71 -12.28 0.88
C ARG A 133 8.99 -13.52 0.36
N LYS A 134 8.54 -14.41 1.24
CA LYS A 134 7.85 -15.66 0.86
C LYS A 134 6.45 -15.42 0.29
N LEU A 135 5.81 -14.30 0.62
CA LEU A 135 4.50 -13.91 0.09
C LEU A 135 4.61 -13.10 -1.20
N LEU A 136 5.76 -12.46 -1.43
CA LEU A 136 5.96 -11.54 -2.53
C LEU A 136 6.43 -12.30 -3.78
N PRO A 137 5.61 -12.35 -4.86
CA PRO A 137 6.08 -12.93 -6.12
C PRO A 137 7.16 -12.05 -6.75
N ASN A 138 8.01 -12.67 -7.55
CA ASN A 138 8.90 -11.94 -8.42
C ASN A 138 8.09 -11.13 -9.44
N THR A 139 8.66 -10.03 -9.94
CA THR A 139 8.04 -9.11 -10.88
C THR A 139 8.76 -9.16 -12.23
N ASN A 140 8.28 -8.41 -13.22
CA ASN A 140 8.93 -8.30 -14.54
C ASN A 140 9.77 -7.03 -14.71
N LYS A 141 9.81 -6.17 -13.67
CA LYS A 141 10.55 -4.90 -13.66
C LYS A 141 11.24 -4.70 -12.31
N TRP A 142 12.19 -3.77 -12.30
CA TRP A 142 12.73 -3.18 -11.07
C TRP A 142 11.69 -2.31 -10.40
N TRP A 143 11.76 -2.18 -9.06
CA TRP A 143 10.82 -1.36 -8.32
C TRP A 143 11.41 -0.83 -7.01
N TRP A 144 10.94 0.34 -6.64
CA TRP A 144 11.42 1.10 -5.50
C TRP A 144 11.06 0.46 -4.16
N THR A 145 11.98 0.52 -3.22
CA THR A 145 11.71 0.49 -1.78
C THR A 145 11.80 1.92 -1.22
N LEU A 146 11.45 2.14 0.05
CA LEU A 146 11.69 3.44 0.69
C LEU A 146 13.11 3.57 1.27
N THR A 147 13.88 2.47 1.34
CA THR A 147 15.17 2.41 2.04
C THR A 147 16.27 3.09 1.22
N PRO A 148 16.92 4.15 1.74
CA PRO A 148 18.08 4.75 1.09
C PRO A 148 19.29 3.80 1.16
N ASP A 149 20.20 3.89 0.19
CA ASP A 149 21.45 3.13 0.20
C ASP A 149 22.36 3.62 1.34
N SER A 150 22.57 4.93 1.39
CA SER A 150 23.23 5.70 2.43
C SER A 150 22.53 7.06 2.59
N THR A 151 23.16 8.04 3.21
CA THR A 151 22.61 9.39 3.39
C THR A 151 23.65 10.46 3.07
N ALA A 152 23.24 11.75 3.06
CA ALA A 152 24.12 12.88 2.84
C ALA A 152 25.28 12.96 3.84
N CYS A 153 25.12 12.42 5.06
CA CYS A 153 26.22 12.30 6.04
C CYS A 153 27.41 11.48 5.52
N ASN A 154 27.18 10.65 4.52
CA ASN A 154 28.18 9.78 3.90
C ASN A 154 28.44 10.13 2.44
N ASP A 155 28.10 11.37 2.03
CA ASP A 155 28.20 11.89 0.67
C ASP A 155 27.51 11.01 -0.40
N ASP A 156 26.43 10.28 -0.01
CA ASP A 156 25.67 9.41 -0.88
C ASP A 156 24.14 9.53 -0.59
N ASP A 157 23.52 10.55 -1.12
CA ASP A 157 22.12 10.89 -0.95
C ASP A 157 21.27 10.71 -2.22
N THR A 158 21.80 9.97 -3.20
CA THR A 158 21.13 9.80 -4.51
C THR A 158 20.65 8.39 -4.77
N PHE A 159 21.16 7.37 -4.09
CA PHE A 159 20.78 5.98 -4.33
C PHE A 159 19.72 5.47 -3.37
N VAL A 160 18.67 4.90 -3.93
CA VAL A 160 17.58 4.20 -3.23
C VAL A 160 17.69 2.70 -3.46
N ARG A 161 17.33 1.89 -2.49
CA ARG A 161 17.28 0.43 -2.67
C ARG A 161 16.09 0.05 -3.54
N VAL A 162 16.36 -0.83 -4.50
CA VAL A 162 15.39 -1.36 -5.46
C VAL A 162 15.38 -2.88 -5.43
N VAL A 163 14.24 -3.46 -5.81
CA VAL A 163 14.10 -4.91 -5.97
C VAL A 163 14.12 -5.24 -7.46
N SER A 164 14.97 -6.18 -7.84
CA SER A 164 15.09 -6.66 -9.22
C SER A 164 13.92 -7.59 -9.61
N PRO A 165 13.72 -7.84 -10.92
CA PRO A 165 12.74 -8.83 -11.40
C PRO A 165 12.93 -10.23 -10.80
N SER A 166 14.15 -10.63 -10.50
CA SER A 166 14.46 -11.93 -9.88
C SER A 166 14.31 -11.93 -8.35
N GLY A 167 13.98 -10.78 -7.74
CA GLY A 167 13.81 -10.63 -6.31
C GLY A 167 15.09 -10.32 -5.54
N GLY A 168 16.20 -10.04 -6.22
CA GLY A 168 17.43 -9.52 -5.58
C GLY A 168 17.28 -8.05 -5.21
N VAL A 169 17.93 -7.61 -4.13
CA VAL A 169 18.00 -6.20 -3.72
C VAL A 169 19.24 -5.56 -4.33
N SER A 170 19.08 -4.42 -4.98
CA SER A 170 20.13 -3.60 -5.58
C SER A 170 19.90 -2.12 -5.25
N ARG A 171 20.55 -1.21 -5.96
CA ARG A 171 20.32 0.23 -5.84
C ARG A 171 20.04 0.85 -7.21
N GLY A 172 19.27 1.93 -7.22
CA GLY A 172 18.98 2.77 -8.38
C GLY A 172 19.12 4.23 -8.01
N ASP A 173 19.49 5.07 -8.96
CA ASP A 173 19.48 6.53 -8.78
C ASP A 173 18.06 7.02 -8.50
N CYS A 174 17.88 7.93 -7.54
CA CYS A 174 16.57 8.45 -7.16
C CYS A 174 15.79 9.10 -8.30
N ASN A 175 16.48 9.67 -9.29
CA ASN A 175 15.92 10.21 -10.53
C ASN A 175 15.78 9.16 -11.66
N GLY A 176 16.09 7.90 -11.40
CA GLY A 176 15.80 6.79 -12.29
C GLY A 176 14.31 6.51 -12.37
N SER A 177 13.88 5.72 -13.35
CA SER A 177 12.46 5.40 -13.55
C SER A 177 12.21 3.92 -13.30
N ASP A 178 11.64 3.60 -12.15
CA ASP A 178 11.34 2.24 -11.73
C ASP A 178 9.87 2.05 -11.36
N GLY A 179 9.45 0.81 -11.20
CA GLY A 179 8.09 0.44 -10.82
C GLY A 179 7.75 0.86 -9.39
N VAL A 180 6.49 1.20 -9.15
CA VAL A 180 5.98 1.60 -7.85
C VAL A 180 5.01 0.55 -7.33
N ARG A 181 5.26 0.03 -6.13
CA ARG A 181 4.37 -0.91 -5.42
C ARG A 181 4.07 -0.36 -4.02
N PRO A 182 3.03 0.47 -3.89
CA PRO A 182 2.66 1.07 -2.61
C PRO A 182 2.29 0.02 -1.57
N VAL A 183 2.53 0.38 -0.29
CA VAL A 183 2.01 -0.32 0.89
C VAL A 183 1.11 0.61 1.69
N CYS A 184 0.11 0.05 2.35
CA CYS A 184 -0.73 0.76 3.31
C CYS A 184 -1.25 -0.20 4.39
N ILE A 185 -1.89 0.37 5.42
CA ILE A 185 -2.62 -0.41 6.42
C ILE A 185 -4.10 -0.06 6.27
N PHE A 186 -4.89 -1.01 5.78
CA PHE A 186 -6.34 -0.89 5.78
C PHE A 186 -6.87 -1.08 7.20
N SER A 187 -7.71 -0.16 7.67
CA SER A 187 -8.31 -0.24 9.01
C SER A 187 -9.15 -1.50 9.17
N SER A 188 -9.04 -2.17 10.34
CA SER A 188 -9.92 -3.31 10.66
C SER A 188 -11.40 -2.94 10.64
N SER A 189 -11.74 -1.69 10.97
CA SER A 189 -13.12 -1.22 11.05
C SER A 189 -13.90 -1.33 9.74
N ILE A 190 -13.23 -1.26 8.58
CA ILE A 190 -13.91 -1.41 7.28
C ILE A 190 -14.34 -2.86 6.98
N PHE A 191 -13.81 -3.83 7.73
CA PHE A 191 -14.12 -5.27 7.57
C PHE A 191 -14.95 -5.82 8.74
N GLU A 192 -15.10 -5.08 9.84
CA GLU A 192 -15.86 -5.50 11.03
C GLU A 192 -17.36 -5.22 10.89
N SER A 193 -17.75 -4.23 10.10
CA SER A 193 -19.14 -3.87 9.86
C SER A 193 -19.94 -4.94 9.08
N CYS A 194 -19.32 -6.04 8.67
CA CYS A 194 -19.94 -7.15 7.95
C CYS A 194 -20.29 -8.35 8.84
N GLU A 195 -19.96 -8.31 10.14
CA GLU A 195 -20.41 -9.31 11.12
C GLU A 195 -21.72 -8.79 11.74
N GLU A 196 -22.87 -9.18 11.19
CA GLU A 196 -24.11 -9.12 11.94
C GLU A 196 -24.15 -10.31 12.89
N ASP A 197 -24.55 -10.01 14.13
CA ASP A 197 -24.84 -10.93 15.20
C ASP A 197 -25.76 -12.05 14.71
N ASP A 198 -25.21 -13.24 14.45
CA ASP A 198 -25.94 -14.49 14.40
C ASP A 198 -26.10 -14.95 15.87
N ASP A 199 -27.07 -14.36 16.57
CA ASP A 199 -27.65 -14.86 17.82
C ASP A 199 -29.06 -15.41 17.57
#